data_070a3ebead7e123d49f57eca97659fc7
#
_entry.id   070a3ebead7e123d49f57eca97659fc7
#
_cell.length_a   1.000
_cell.length_b   1.000
_cell.length_c   1.000
_cell.angle_alpha   90.00
_cell.angle_beta   90.00
_cell.angle_gamma   90.00
#
_symmetry.space_group_name_H-M   'P 1'
#
loop_
_entity.id
_entity.type
_entity.pdbx_description
1 polymer ?
#
loop_
_entity_poly.entity_id
_entity_poly.type
_entity_poly.pdbx_seq_one_letter_code
_entity_poly.pdbx_strand_id
1 'polypeptide(L)'
;MLKRTLGSMCLVFLALMPAMAQEVPKAEVFGGYSWSGGNFHGWNAALTGNINKRFGIVADFSGHYGSELGLVRVDQHAHSFLFGPRVSFRGKRLTPFVYGLFGATRFAESAVISGQRLSAVSNGFSLAIGGGLDVKVNDRMAIRAFQLDYFRPIVNDEPNDRGRLAFGVVIRLGKK
;
A
#
# COMPACT_ATOMS: atom_id res chain seq x y z
N MET A 1 0.39 -17.70 -27.72
CA MET A 1 1.70 -18.15 -27.19
C MET A 1 2.49 -17.05 -26.48
N LEU A 2 2.42 -15.79 -26.89
CA LEU A 2 3.17 -14.66 -26.32
C LEU A 2 2.87 -14.35 -24.83
N LYS A 3 1.62 -14.56 -24.36
CA LYS A 3 1.21 -14.30 -22.96
C LYS A 3 1.79 -15.27 -21.92
N ARG A 4 2.14 -16.49 -22.33
CA ARG A 4 2.74 -17.49 -21.43
C ARG A 4 4.25 -17.27 -21.25
N THR A 5 4.93 -16.70 -22.23
CA THR A 5 6.37 -16.43 -22.17
C THR A 5 6.71 -15.22 -21.29
N LEU A 6 5.85 -14.19 -21.25
CA LEU A 6 6.06 -13.01 -20.38
C LEU A 6 5.95 -13.36 -18.89
N GLY A 7 4.99 -14.22 -18.52
CA GLY A 7 4.82 -14.68 -17.13
C GLY A 7 6.00 -15.55 -16.64
N SER A 8 6.52 -16.42 -17.49
CA SER A 8 7.70 -17.25 -17.16
C SER A 8 8.98 -16.41 -17.02
N MET A 9 9.17 -15.38 -17.84
CA MET A 9 10.36 -14.52 -17.79
C MET A 9 10.39 -13.66 -16.53
N CYS A 10 9.24 -13.18 -16.01
CA CYS A 10 9.17 -12.47 -14.73
C CYS A 10 9.52 -13.39 -13.54
N LEU A 11 9.09 -14.65 -13.55
CA LEU A 11 9.39 -15.62 -12.47
C LEU A 11 10.87 -16.00 -12.42
N VAL A 12 11.54 -16.10 -13.55
CA VAL A 12 12.97 -16.45 -13.63
C VAL A 12 13.85 -15.29 -13.16
N PHE A 13 13.46 -14.03 -13.40
CA PHE A 13 14.21 -12.86 -12.89
C PHE A 13 14.15 -12.71 -11.35
N LEU A 14 13.08 -13.17 -10.72
CA LEU A 14 12.97 -13.19 -9.25
C LEU A 14 13.87 -14.24 -8.58
N ALA A 15 14.23 -15.33 -9.28
CA ALA A 15 15.00 -16.43 -8.73
C ALA A 15 16.54 -16.18 -8.73
N LEU A 16 17.03 -15.22 -9.49
CA LEU A 16 18.47 -15.01 -9.73
C LEU A 16 19.12 -13.92 -8.84
N MET A 17 18.41 -13.37 -7.83
CA MET A 17 19.04 -12.43 -6.90
C MET A 17 19.90 -13.18 -5.88
N PRO A 18 21.24 -13.00 -5.88
CA PRO A 18 22.12 -13.66 -4.91
C PRO A 18 21.74 -13.21 -3.50
N ALA A 19 21.51 -14.16 -2.62
CA ALA A 19 21.27 -13.96 -1.20
C ALA A 19 22.56 -13.52 -0.50
N MET A 20 22.98 -12.28 -0.74
CA MET A 20 24.13 -11.70 0.00
C MET A 20 23.70 -11.40 1.44
N ALA A 21 24.63 -11.61 2.37
CA ALA A 21 24.46 -11.36 3.78
C ALA A 21 24.25 -9.87 4.06
N GLN A 22 23.03 -9.38 3.87
CA GLN A 22 22.63 -8.04 4.30
C GLN A 22 22.04 -8.11 5.70
N GLU A 23 22.46 -7.20 6.56
CA GLU A 23 21.82 -6.98 7.86
C GLU A 23 20.34 -6.64 7.63
N VAL A 24 19.46 -7.41 8.26
CA VAL A 24 18.02 -7.23 8.15
C VAL A 24 17.56 -6.26 9.23
N PRO A 25 16.89 -5.15 8.91
CA PRO A 25 16.31 -4.32 9.96
C PRO A 25 15.23 -5.09 10.71
N LYS A 26 15.14 -4.91 12.03
CA LYS A 26 14.06 -5.53 12.82
C LYS A 26 12.70 -5.00 12.43
N ALA A 27 12.62 -3.70 12.18
CA ALA A 27 11.39 -3.03 11.74
C ALA A 27 11.69 -1.97 10.67
N GLU A 28 10.68 -1.68 9.87
CA GLU A 28 10.70 -0.62 8.85
C GLU A 28 9.43 0.22 8.99
N VAL A 29 9.59 1.54 9.01
CA VAL A 29 8.49 2.51 9.03
C VAL A 29 8.49 3.22 7.70
N PHE A 30 7.38 3.15 6.98
CA PHE A 30 7.15 3.87 5.73
C PHE A 30 6.20 5.03 5.98
N GLY A 31 6.44 6.14 5.31
CA GLY A 31 5.52 7.27 5.21
C GLY A 31 5.65 7.93 3.86
N GLY A 32 4.51 8.24 3.24
CA GLY A 32 4.52 8.82 1.92
C GLY A 32 3.17 9.30 1.42
N TYR A 33 3.20 9.85 0.21
CA TYR A 33 2.02 10.23 -0.55
C TYR A 33 1.37 9.00 -1.17
N SER A 34 0.04 9.04 -1.28
CA SER A 34 -0.74 7.98 -1.89
C SER A 34 -1.86 8.56 -2.77
N TRP A 35 -2.06 7.92 -3.92
CA TRP A 35 -3.14 8.20 -4.86
C TRP A 35 -3.94 6.93 -5.11
N SER A 36 -5.28 7.01 -5.04
CA SER A 36 -6.17 5.86 -5.16
C SER A 36 -7.19 6.01 -6.30
N GLY A 37 -6.70 6.40 -7.46
CA GLY A 37 -7.53 6.60 -8.66
C GLY A 37 -8.37 7.89 -8.62
N GLY A 38 -8.74 8.41 -9.80
CA GLY A 38 -9.54 9.64 -9.92
C GLY A 38 -8.95 10.81 -9.13
N ASN A 39 -9.79 11.52 -8.38
CA ASN A 39 -9.42 12.67 -7.54
C ASN A 39 -9.09 12.28 -6.09
N PHE A 40 -8.85 10.99 -5.79
CA PHE A 40 -8.51 10.53 -4.44
C PHE A 40 -7.01 10.61 -4.18
N HIS A 41 -6.62 11.64 -3.45
CA HIS A 41 -5.24 11.90 -3.01
C HIS A 41 -5.14 11.76 -1.49
N GLY A 42 -3.95 11.39 -1.00
CA GLY A 42 -3.79 11.23 0.43
C GLY A 42 -2.41 10.80 0.87
N TRP A 43 -2.36 10.10 1.98
CA TRP A 43 -1.15 9.60 2.59
C TRP A 43 -1.24 8.09 2.85
N ASN A 44 -0.08 7.47 2.90
CA ASN A 44 0.06 6.08 3.32
C ASN A 44 1.22 5.97 4.31
N ALA A 45 1.00 5.27 5.39
CA ALA A 45 2.01 4.92 6.37
C ALA A 45 1.97 3.42 6.62
N ALA A 46 3.14 2.78 6.79
CA ALA A 46 3.18 1.37 7.11
C ALA A 46 4.28 1.04 8.11
N LEU A 47 3.99 0.10 9.01
CA LEU A 47 4.94 -0.51 9.90
C LEU A 47 5.17 -1.95 9.47
N THR A 48 6.42 -2.32 9.18
CA THR A 48 6.80 -3.69 8.83
C THR A 48 7.69 -4.27 9.92
N GLY A 49 7.27 -5.35 10.54
CA GLY A 49 8.10 -6.19 11.40
C GLY A 49 8.73 -7.32 10.59
N ASN A 50 10.06 -7.36 10.49
CA ASN A 50 10.75 -8.40 9.73
C ASN A 50 11.00 -9.64 10.60
N ILE A 51 10.43 -10.79 10.22
CA ILE A 51 10.62 -12.07 10.89
C ILE A 51 11.99 -12.64 10.51
N ASN A 52 12.32 -12.60 9.21
CA ASN A 52 13.61 -13.03 8.67
C ASN A 52 14.01 -12.17 7.46
N LYS A 53 15.05 -12.61 6.70
CA LYS A 53 15.55 -11.87 5.53
C LYS A 53 14.51 -11.65 4.41
N ARG A 54 13.50 -12.52 4.32
CA ARG A 54 12.48 -12.50 3.26
C ARG A 54 11.09 -12.18 3.75
N PHE A 55 10.71 -12.68 4.92
CA PHE A 55 9.35 -12.59 5.45
C PHE A 55 9.22 -11.53 6.53
N GLY A 56 8.13 -10.80 6.47
CA GLY A 56 7.70 -9.82 7.46
C GLY A 56 6.18 -9.74 7.54
N ILE A 57 5.71 -9.02 8.55
CA ILE A 57 4.30 -8.66 8.73
C ILE A 57 4.20 -7.15 8.60
N VAL A 58 3.22 -6.69 7.86
CA VAL A 58 2.94 -5.26 7.63
C VAL A 58 1.64 -4.89 8.31
N ALA A 59 1.64 -3.73 8.96
CA ALA A 59 0.44 -2.96 9.28
C ALA A 59 0.47 -1.70 8.41
N ASP A 60 -0.53 -1.54 7.54
CA ASP A 60 -0.67 -0.45 6.56
C ASP A 60 -1.84 0.45 6.95
N PHE A 61 -1.60 1.73 7.00
CA PHE A 61 -2.56 2.77 7.33
C PHE A 61 -2.60 3.76 6.18
N SER A 62 -3.79 4.10 5.69
CA SER A 62 -3.91 5.11 4.65
C SER A 62 -5.14 5.99 4.84
N GLY A 63 -5.02 7.23 4.42
CA GLY A 63 -6.11 8.19 4.38
C GLY A 63 -6.17 8.83 2.99
N HIS A 64 -7.32 8.75 2.33
CA HIS A 64 -7.56 9.32 1.03
C HIS A 64 -8.73 10.29 1.09
N TYR A 65 -8.57 11.40 0.42
CA TYR A 65 -9.52 12.51 0.39
C TYR A 65 -9.82 12.84 -1.06
N GLY A 66 -11.11 12.94 -1.38
CA GLY A 66 -11.58 13.30 -2.70
C GLY A 66 -12.84 14.15 -2.62
N SER A 67 -13.09 14.94 -3.65
CA SER A 67 -14.34 15.67 -3.82
C SER A 67 -14.85 15.46 -5.23
N GLU A 68 -16.11 15.12 -5.35
CA GLU A 68 -16.82 15.09 -6.64
C GLU A 68 -17.66 16.34 -6.79
N LEU A 69 -17.44 17.05 -7.90
CA LEU A 69 -18.20 18.24 -8.30
C LEU A 69 -19.29 17.80 -9.27
N GLY A 70 -20.50 17.60 -8.75
CA GLY A 70 -21.71 17.41 -9.52
C GLY A 70 -22.67 18.60 -9.31
N LEU A 71 -23.97 18.35 -9.35
CA LEU A 71 -25.00 19.33 -8.93
C LEU A 71 -24.90 19.67 -7.44
N VAL A 72 -24.30 18.80 -6.64
CA VAL A 72 -23.98 18.96 -5.22
C VAL A 72 -22.53 18.52 -5.01
N ARG A 73 -21.77 19.31 -4.23
CA ARG A 73 -20.41 18.92 -3.83
C ARG A 73 -20.49 17.84 -2.75
N VAL A 74 -19.88 16.69 -3.03
CA VAL A 74 -19.75 15.58 -2.08
C VAL A 74 -18.28 15.45 -1.72
N ASP A 75 -17.96 15.68 -0.44
CA ASP A 75 -16.62 15.45 0.12
C ASP A 75 -16.55 14.00 0.66
N GLN A 76 -15.59 13.24 0.16
CA GLN A 76 -15.39 11.83 0.53
C GLN A 76 -14.04 11.65 1.24
N HIS A 77 -14.07 10.92 2.33
CA HIS A 77 -12.89 10.54 3.13
C HIS A 77 -12.87 9.03 3.31
N ALA A 78 -11.73 8.40 3.01
CA ALA A 78 -11.54 6.98 3.22
C ALA A 78 -10.29 6.75 4.10
N HIS A 79 -10.46 6.04 5.21
CA HIS A 79 -9.36 5.63 6.08
C HIS A 79 -9.30 4.10 6.12
N SER A 80 -8.14 3.53 5.80
CA SER A 80 -7.95 2.08 5.76
C SER A 80 -6.91 1.64 6.79
N PHE A 81 -7.19 0.48 7.41
CA PHE A 81 -6.32 -0.20 8.37
C PHE A 81 -6.19 -1.65 7.92
N LEU A 82 -5.05 -1.99 7.33
CA LEU A 82 -4.81 -3.31 6.76
C LEU A 82 -3.56 -3.92 7.37
N PHE A 83 -3.53 -5.25 7.47
CA PHE A 83 -2.34 -5.97 7.92
C PHE A 83 -2.20 -7.29 7.16
N GLY A 84 -0.99 -7.81 7.11
CA GLY A 84 -0.75 -9.09 6.46
C GLY A 84 0.71 -9.40 6.17
N PRO A 85 0.99 -10.54 5.53
CA PRO A 85 2.33 -10.98 5.20
C PRO A 85 2.95 -10.17 4.06
N ARG A 86 4.26 -9.95 4.17
CA ARG A 86 5.12 -9.35 3.14
C ARG A 86 6.30 -10.25 2.85
N VAL A 87 6.62 -10.40 1.58
CA VAL A 87 7.85 -11.04 1.09
C VAL A 87 8.74 -9.97 0.45
N SER A 88 9.98 -9.87 0.92
CA SER A 88 10.96 -8.90 0.44
C SER A 88 12.19 -9.60 -0.14
N PHE A 89 12.65 -9.15 -1.28
CA PHE A 89 13.85 -9.66 -1.95
C PHE A 89 14.96 -8.61 -1.82
N ARG A 90 15.76 -8.75 -0.75
CA ARG A 90 16.75 -7.73 -0.38
C ARG A 90 18.02 -7.88 -1.20
N GLY A 91 18.28 -6.89 -2.07
CA GLY A 91 19.53 -6.73 -2.81
C GLY A 91 20.42 -5.62 -2.23
N LYS A 92 21.61 -5.41 -2.79
CA LYS A 92 22.58 -4.40 -2.30
C LYS A 92 22.00 -2.99 -2.20
N ARG A 93 21.24 -2.56 -3.20
CA ARG A 93 20.59 -1.23 -3.27
C ARG A 93 19.07 -1.33 -3.42
N LEU A 94 18.58 -2.37 -4.05
CA LEU A 94 17.17 -2.54 -4.40
C LEU A 94 16.54 -3.62 -3.54
N THR A 95 15.34 -3.37 -3.07
CA THR A 95 14.53 -4.31 -2.30
C THR A 95 13.12 -4.32 -2.89
N PRO A 96 12.88 -5.12 -3.96
CA PRO A 96 11.51 -5.39 -4.37
C PRO A 96 10.77 -6.19 -3.31
N PHE A 97 9.47 -5.95 -3.21
CA PHE A 97 8.60 -6.64 -2.26
C PHE A 97 7.20 -6.85 -2.83
N VAL A 98 6.51 -7.85 -2.29
CA VAL A 98 5.11 -8.12 -2.51
C VAL A 98 4.42 -8.41 -1.19
N TYR A 99 3.11 -8.17 -1.11
CA TYR A 99 2.32 -8.45 0.08
C TYR A 99 0.86 -8.75 -0.25
N GLY A 100 0.17 -9.39 0.69
CA GLY A 100 -1.27 -9.50 0.73
C GLY A 100 -1.75 -8.99 2.07
N LEU A 101 -2.67 -8.03 2.07
CA LEU A 101 -3.17 -7.37 3.27
C LEU A 101 -4.68 -7.51 3.34
N PHE A 102 -5.21 -7.54 4.56
CA PHE A 102 -6.63 -7.55 4.85
C PHE A 102 -6.93 -6.71 6.08
N GLY A 103 -8.15 -6.23 6.19
CA GLY A 103 -8.54 -5.39 7.31
C GLY A 103 -9.83 -4.64 7.07
N ALA A 104 -9.92 -3.40 7.53
CA ALA A 104 -11.12 -2.58 7.45
C ALA A 104 -10.83 -1.22 6.81
N THR A 105 -11.82 -0.71 6.10
CA THR A 105 -11.85 0.66 5.60
C THR A 105 -13.11 1.36 6.09
N ARG A 106 -12.93 2.57 6.59
CA ARG A 106 -14.00 3.48 6.99
C ARG A 106 -14.15 4.55 5.93
N PHE A 107 -15.33 4.66 5.37
CA PHE A 107 -15.74 5.71 4.45
C PHE A 107 -16.60 6.72 5.20
N ALA A 108 -16.33 7.99 5.00
CA ALA A 108 -17.17 9.08 5.48
C ALA A 108 -17.47 10.01 4.30
N GLU A 109 -18.73 10.22 4.03
CA GLU A 109 -19.23 11.10 2.97
C GLU A 109 -19.99 12.25 3.61
N SER A 110 -19.80 13.45 3.07
CA SER A 110 -20.51 14.65 3.51
C SER A 110 -21.00 15.42 2.29
N ALA A 111 -22.30 15.74 2.29
CA ALA A 111 -22.91 16.59 1.29
C ALA A 111 -23.64 17.75 1.95
N VAL A 112 -23.63 18.92 1.33
CA VAL A 112 -24.42 20.08 1.78
C VAL A 112 -25.57 20.28 0.79
N ILE A 113 -26.80 20.03 1.25
CA ILE A 113 -28.02 20.19 0.46
C ILE A 113 -28.90 21.25 1.16
N SER A 114 -29.24 22.31 0.45
CA SER A 114 -30.09 23.40 0.98
C SER A 114 -29.63 23.98 2.31
N GLY A 115 -28.29 24.08 2.52
CA GLY A 115 -27.71 24.59 3.76
C GLY A 115 -27.65 23.60 4.93
N GLN A 116 -28.14 22.39 4.76
CA GLN A 116 -28.02 21.31 5.75
C GLN A 116 -26.90 20.35 5.37
N ARG A 117 -26.02 20.02 6.36
CA ARG A 117 -24.96 19.04 6.19
C ARG A 117 -25.51 17.64 6.49
N LEU A 118 -25.53 16.80 5.47
CA LEU A 118 -25.82 15.37 5.60
C LEU A 118 -24.50 14.62 5.60
N SER A 119 -24.30 13.71 6.55
CA SER A 119 -23.11 12.86 6.62
C SER A 119 -23.51 11.40 6.79
N ALA A 120 -22.85 10.54 6.03
CA ALA A 120 -22.98 9.08 6.13
C ALA A 120 -21.60 8.48 6.43
N VAL A 121 -21.58 7.45 7.27
CA VAL A 121 -20.37 6.69 7.59
C VAL A 121 -20.66 5.21 7.35
N SER A 122 -19.80 4.57 6.56
CA SER A 122 -19.83 3.12 6.32
C SER A 122 -18.49 2.50 6.65
N ASN A 123 -18.52 1.29 7.15
CA ASN A 123 -17.33 0.49 7.37
C ASN A 123 -17.42 -0.76 6.49
N GLY A 124 -16.29 -1.15 5.89
CA GLY A 124 -16.23 -2.34 5.06
C GLY A 124 -14.96 -3.15 5.32
N PHE A 125 -15.06 -4.45 5.06
CA PHE A 125 -13.89 -5.31 4.98
C PHE A 125 -13.09 -4.95 3.73
N SER A 126 -11.77 -5.02 3.80
CA SER A 126 -10.93 -4.64 2.67
C SER A 126 -9.77 -5.60 2.48
N LEU A 127 -9.45 -5.83 1.22
CA LEU A 127 -8.30 -6.62 0.77
C LEU A 127 -7.39 -5.74 -0.06
N ALA A 128 -6.07 -5.95 0.06
CA ALA A 128 -5.10 -5.37 -0.84
C ALA A 128 -4.04 -6.41 -1.22
N ILE A 129 -3.73 -6.48 -2.49
CA ILE A 129 -2.59 -7.25 -3.00
C ILE A 129 -1.72 -6.27 -3.77
N GLY A 130 -0.45 -6.25 -3.45
CA GLY A 130 0.43 -5.27 -4.06
C GLY A 130 1.90 -5.59 -3.89
N GLY A 131 2.70 -4.63 -4.31
CA GLY A 131 4.13 -4.68 -4.19
C GLY A 131 4.78 -3.38 -4.61
N GLY A 132 6.09 -3.33 -4.47
CA GLY A 132 6.83 -2.12 -4.77
C GLY A 132 8.33 -2.32 -4.74
N LEU A 133 9.03 -1.21 -4.81
CA LEU A 133 10.48 -1.17 -4.84
C LEU A 133 11.01 -0.13 -3.85
N ASP A 134 11.78 -0.60 -2.88
CA ASP A 134 12.53 0.25 -1.97
C ASP A 134 13.98 0.37 -2.45
N VAL A 135 14.47 1.61 -2.61
CA VAL A 135 15.84 1.94 -3.03
C VAL A 135 16.62 2.40 -1.80
N LYS A 136 17.64 1.64 -1.40
CA LYS A 136 18.50 1.96 -0.24
C LYS A 136 19.30 3.25 -0.49
N VAL A 137 19.13 4.23 0.37
CA VAL A 137 19.93 5.46 0.41
C VAL A 137 21.12 5.27 1.35
N ASN A 138 20.85 4.77 2.56
CA ASN A 138 21.85 4.41 3.56
C ASN A 138 21.34 3.23 4.41
N ASP A 139 22.06 2.87 5.49
CA ASP A 139 21.66 1.72 6.33
C ASP A 139 20.36 1.94 7.10
N ARG A 140 20.01 3.20 7.38
CA ARG A 140 18.81 3.58 8.14
C ARG A 140 17.66 4.08 7.27
N MET A 141 17.92 4.42 5.99
CA MET A 141 16.91 5.04 5.12
C MET A 141 16.87 4.40 3.75
N ALA A 142 15.67 4.27 3.21
CA ALA A 142 15.41 3.95 1.82
C ALA A 142 14.29 4.85 1.28
N ILE A 143 14.27 5.02 -0.03
CA ILE A 143 13.16 5.66 -0.74
C ILE A 143 12.30 4.55 -1.34
N ARG A 144 11.01 4.55 -1.07
CA ARG A 144 10.06 3.75 -1.82
C ARG A 144 9.79 4.46 -3.13
N ALA A 145 10.37 3.95 -4.21
CA ALA A 145 10.26 4.54 -5.53
C ALA A 145 8.82 4.46 -6.04
N PHE A 146 8.16 3.31 -5.79
CA PHE A 146 6.75 3.09 -6.03
C PHE A 146 6.24 1.93 -5.19
N GLN A 147 4.95 1.96 -4.93
CA GLN A 147 4.14 0.87 -4.40
C GLN A 147 2.83 0.87 -5.19
N LEU A 148 2.47 -0.27 -5.76
CA LEU A 148 1.26 -0.47 -6.54
C LEU A 148 0.42 -1.53 -5.87
N ASP A 149 -0.84 -1.21 -5.61
CA ASP A 149 -1.79 -2.10 -4.96
C ASP A 149 -3.06 -2.20 -5.79
N TYR A 150 -3.55 -3.41 -5.92
CA TYR A 150 -4.95 -3.67 -6.17
C TYR A 150 -5.66 -3.66 -4.82
N PHE A 151 -6.52 -2.69 -4.61
CA PHE A 151 -7.24 -2.44 -3.37
C PHE A 151 -8.74 -2.67 -3.58
N ARG A 152 -9.31 -3.55 -2.76
CA ARG A 152 -10.70 -3.98 -2.87
C ARG A 152 -11.43 -3.82 -1.53
N PRO A 153 -12.03 -2.68 -1.25
CA PRO A 153 -12.98 -2.52 -0.17
C PRO A 153 -14.32 -3.17 -0.55
N ILE A 154 -14.92 -3.85 0.41
CA ILE A 154 -16.24 -4.47 0.30
C ILE A 154 -17.14 -3.77 1.31
N VAL A 155 -18.09 -2.99 0.82
CA VAL A 155 -19.04 -2.23 1.63
C VAL A 155 -20.43 -2.67 1.25
N ASN A 156 -21.26 -3.09 2.23
CA ASN A 156 -22.61 -3.62 2.01
C ASN A 156 -22.65 -4.75 0.97
N ASP A 157 -21.64 -5.65 1.01
CA ASP A 157 -21.45 -6.77 0.07
C ASP A 157 -21.14 -6.35 -1.38
N GLU A 158 -20.93 -5.05 -1.64
CA GLU A 158 -20.51 -4.55 -2.94
C GLU A 158 -19.00 -4.28 -2.97
N PRO A 159 -18.24 -4.98 -3.83
CA PRO A 159 -16.82 -4.70 -4.03
C PRO A 159 -16.60 -3.44 -4.86
N ASN A 160 -15.67 -2.61 -4.45
CA ASN A 160 -15.26 -1.41 -5.19
C ASN A 160 -13.76 -1.48 -5.49
N ASP A 161 -13.42 -1.99 -6.66
CA ASP A 161 -12.04 -2.25 -7.06
C ASP A 161 -11.31 -0.95 -7.45
N ARG A 162 -10.14 -0.71 -6.82
CA ARG A 162 -9.32 0.49 -7.05
C ARG A 162 -7.84 0.14 -7.18
N GLY A 163 -7.14 0.88 -8.03
CA GLY A 163 -5.68 0.93 -8.01
C GLY A 163 -5.19 1.95 -6.98
N ARG A 164 -4.16 1.61 -6.19
CA ARG A 164 -3.48 2.55 -5.31
C ARG A 164 -2.00 2.63 -5.68
N LEU A 165 -1.50 3.84 -5.83
CA LEU A 165 -0.09 4.14 -6.05
C LEU A 165 0.43 4.94 -4.86
N ALA A 166 1.58 4.53 -4.29
CA ALA A 166 2.22 5.29 -3.23
C ALA A 166 3.74 5.37 -3.45
N PHE A 167 4.35 6.45 -2.93
CA PHE A 167 5.80 6.66 -2.89
C PHE A 167 6.17 7.50 -1.67
N GLY A 168 7.40 7.35 -1.19
CA GLY A 168 7.82 8.06 0.03
C GLY A 168 9.11 7.54 0.63
N VAL A 169 9.25 7.67 1.94
CA VAL A 169 10.46 7.34 2.68
C VAL A 169 10.24 6.15 3.58
N VAL A 170 11.24 5.29 3.68
CA VAL A 170 11.30 4.13 4.59
C VAL A 170 12.43 4.35 5.58
N ILE A 171 12.11 4.32 6.87
CA ILE A 171 13.07 4.34 7.96
C ILE A 171 13.27 2.92 8.48
N ARG A 172 14.51 2.47 8.56
CA ARG A 172 14.91 1.13 9.00
C ARG A 172 15.39 1.17 10.44
N LEU A 173 14.80 0.36 11.29
CA LEU A 173 15.04 0.34 12.73
C LEU A 173 15.61 -1.00 13.19
N GLY A 174 16.65 -0.93 14.02
CA GLY A 174 17.30 -2.10 14.57
C GLY A 174 18.02 -2.95 13.52
N LYS A 175 18.92 -3.81 13.99
CA LYS A 175 19.64 -4.81 13.18
C LYS A 175 19.41 -6.19 13.79
N LYS A 176 19.22 -7.20 12.95
CA LYS A 176 19.21 -8.63 13.32
C LYS A 176 20.52 -9.27 12.93
#